data_3162d612ef0eba4ee63342ba6546bb21
#
_entry.id   3162d612ef0eba4ee63342ba6546bb21
#
_cell.length_a   1.000
_cell.length_b   1.000
_cell.length_c   1.000
_cell.angle_alpha   90.00
_cell.angle_beta   90.00
_cell.angle_gamma   90.00
#
_symmetry.space_group_name_H-M   'P 1'
#
loop_
_entity.id
_entity.type
_entity.pdbx_description
1 polymer ?
#
loop_
_entity_poly.entity_id
_entity_poly.type
_entity_poly.pdbx_seq_one_letter_code
_entity_poly.pdbx_strand_id
1 'polypeptide(L)'
;MSEKKTPNDFTIEKINTDVLIIGGGTAGCYAAEFIGENSPYQVVVAEKADIKRSGCLAAGVNALNAYISGGHTPQDYVEYARKDAEGIVRDDLLLTIAEKVNVVTEDLEKKGLVILKDKDGNYVTRGWRNVKINGENIKPLLAENVYKQKNVRVINHINITDLKYEGEKVTGAYGFSVRDQKFYEINAKAVLIATGGAAGLYRPNNPGFSRHKMWYPPFNTGAGYAMGIRAGAEMTTLENRFVALRCKDTIAPTGTIAQGVGAKQLNSKGEIYETKYGITTPERIYGTVEEKRAGRGPCYLKTEGISKEAEEDLYKAYLNMAPSQTLKWIESGKGPSEENVEIEGTEPYVVGGHTAGGYWVDTERRTTLNGLYAAGDVAGGAPQKYVTGALAEGEIAAKTIIADLDKNTGSRPTGELSEDTGIRSNGDLTETENSSAGKSTESDVFFQYKKHFNETETLLSCEQAEEAMQKIMDEYAGGIATDYRYNETGLDIASTRIADLVKLSDTLKADDMYDLLKIYELKDRLTVCLALIAHMKARKETRWHIFGENADHPNQDKKYDCYVNSVYKDGEIQVIYRPLVKDTPESLKRR
;
A
#
# COMPACT_ATOMS: atom_id res chain seq x y z
N MET A 1 31.80 22.18 -2.07
CA MET A 1 30.89 22.30 -3.23
C MET A 1 31.25 21.16 -4.16
N SER A 2 30.45 20.11 -4.29
CA SER A 2 30.68 19.08 -5.28
C SER A 2 30.45 19.70 -6.67
N GLU A 3 31.39 19.50 -7.60
CA GLU A 3 31.21 19.90 -8.99
C GLU A 3 29.87 19.35 -9.51
N LYS A 4 29.02 20.22 -10.08
CA LYS A 4 27.81 19.81 -10.78
C LYS A 4 28.22 18.93 -11.95
N LYS A 5 27.96 17.63 -11.89
CA LYS A 5 28.18 16.72 -13.03
C LYS A 5 27.23 17.10 -14.15
N THR A 6 27.75 17.16 -15.36
CA THR A 6 26.92 17.37 -16.56
C THR A 6 26.17 16.09 -16.91
N PRO A 7 25.06 16.14 -17.66
CA PRO A 7 24.26 14.97 -18.05
C PRO A 7 25.04 13.82 -18.72
N ASN A 8 26.24 14.08 -19.20
CA ASN A 8 27.11 13.07 -19.82
C ASN A 8 28.02 12.33 -18.82
N ASP A 9 28.06 12.77 -17.55
CA ASP A 9 29.00 12.24 -16.55
C ASP A 9 28.38 11.13 -15.67
N PHE A 10 27.11 10.74 -15.91
CA PHE A 10 26.47 9.66 -15.16
C PHE A 10 27.01 8.30 -15.59
N THR A 11 27.42 7.51 -14.60
CA THR A 11 27.84 6.12 -14.82
C THR A 11 26.63 5.17 -14.71
N ILE A 12 26.63 4.13 -15.53
CA ILE A 12 25.63 3.07 -15.46
C ILE A 12 26.23 1.91 -14.68
N GLU A 13 25.58 1.49 -13.61
CA GLU A 13 25.95 0.28 -12.86
C GLU A 13 25.02 -0.85 -13.29
N LYS A 14 25.61 -1.95 -13.81
CA LYS A 14 24.88 -3.17 -14.17
C LYS A 14 25.05 -4.20 -13.08
N ILE A 15 23.92 -4.69 -12.57
CA ILE A 15 23.85 -5.69 -11.49
C ILE A 15 23.13 -6.92 -12.03
N ASN A 16 23.67 -8.10 -11.73
CA ASN A 16 23.02 -9.38 -12.02
C ASN A 16 22.68 -10.08 -10.71
N THR A 17 21.47 -10.62 -10.64
CA THR A 17 20.97 -11.36 -9.48
C THR A 17 19.99 -12.44 -9.93
N ASP A 18 19.65 -13.39 -9.06
CA ASP A 18 18.57 -14.34 -9.35
C ASP A 18 17.20 -13.71 -9.07
N VAL A 19 17.08 -12.98 -7.95
CA VAL A 19 15.84 -12.34 -7.53
C VAL A 19 16.08 -10.86 -7.26
N LEU A 20 15.26 -10.00 -7.85
CA LEU A 20 15.19 -8.59 -7.51
C LEU A 20 13.92 -8.34 -6.69
N ILE A 21 14.08 -7.76 -5.50
CA ILE A 21 12.98 -7.28 -4.66
C ILE A 21 12.98 -5.75 -4.70
N ILE A 22 11.90 -5.16 -5.22
CA ILE A 22 11.73 -3.71 -5.30
C ILE A 22 10.91 -3.25 -4.10
N GLY A 23 11.57 -2.60 -3.15
CA GLY A 23 11.01 -2.13 -1.89
C GLY A 23 11.37 -3.01 -0.70
N GLY A 24 12.13 -2.47 0.24
CA GLY A 24 12.54 -3.10 1.50
C GLY A 24 11.54 -2.83 2.64
N GLY A 25 10.23 -2.77 2.34
CA GLY A 25 9.15 -2.68 3.33
C GLY A 25 8.92 -3.99 4.09
N THR A 26 7.74 -4.14 4.69
CA THR A 26 7.36 -5.34 5.47
C THR A 26 7.45 -6.61 4.63
N ALA A 27 6.74 -6.65 3.51
CA ALA A 27 6.70 -7.81 2.62
C ALA A 27 8.07 -8.09 1.99
N GLY A 28 8.76 -7.03 1.51
CA GLY A 28 10.06 -7.18 0.85
C GLY A 28 11.16 -7.68 1.80
N CYS A 29 11.22 -7.18 3.04
CA CYS A 29 12.17 -7.69 4.05
C CYS A 29 11.92 -9.17 4.34
N TYR A 30 10.66 -9.54 4.59
CA TYR A 30 10.34 -10.92 4.96
C TYR A 30 10.56 -11.89 3.80
N ALA A 31 10.24 -11.48 2.57
CA ALA A 31 10.56 -12.26 1.38
C ALA A 31 12.07 -12.43 1.16
N ALA A 32 12.85 -11.36 1.34
CA ALA A 32 14.31 -11.39 1.20
C ALA A 32 14.96 -12.33 2.24
N GLU A 33 14.55 -12.23 3.50
CA GLU A 33 14.97 -13.12 4.57
C GLU A 33 14.63 -14.57 4.25
N PHE A 34 13.37 -14.85 3.86
CA PHE A 34 12.91 -16.19 3.57
C PHE A 34 13.69 -16.83 2.40
N ILE A 35 13.91 -16.11 1.29
CA ILE A 35 14.72 -16.60 0.16
C ILE A 35 16.16 -16.83 0.62
N GLY A 36 16.71 -15.91 1.41
CA GLY A 36 18.07 -16.00 1.92
C GLY A 36 18.31 -17.24 2.79
N GLU A 37 17.34 -17.59 3.63
CA GLU A 37 17.42 -18.75 4.54
C GLU A 37 17.15 -20.10 3.82
N ASN A 38 16.29 -20.11 2.80
CA ASN A 38 15.73 -21.34 2.24
C ASN A 38 16.19 -21.64 0.81
N SER A 39 17.14 -20.87 0.26
CA SER A 39 17.62 -21.10 -1.10
C SER A 39 19.06 -20.61 -1.31
N PRO A 40 19.76 -21.11 -2.35
CA PRO A 40 21.08 -20.61 -2.75
C PRO A 40 21.01 -19.34 -3.61
N TYR A 41 19.82 -18.86 -3.98
CA TYR A 41 19.64 -17.78 -4.94
C TYR A 41 20.17 -16.45 -4.40
N GLN A 42 20.83 -15.70 -5.27
CA GLN A 42 21.31 -14.35 -4.98
C GLN A 42 20.14 -13.38 -5.05
N VAL A 43 19.97 -12.58 -4.05
CA VAL A 43 18.88 -11.59 -3.92
C VAL A 43 19.43 -10.18 -3.86
N VAL A 44 18.85 -9.28 -4.64
CA VAL A 44 19.06 -7.83 -4.47
C VAL A 44 17.76 -7.21 -3.98
N VAL A 45 17.83 -6.48 -2.88
CA VAL A 45 16.75 -5.62 -2.40
C VAL A 45 17.08 -4.18 -2.79
N ALA A 46 16.29 -3.60 -3.70
CA ALA A 46 16.39 -2.21 -4.10
C ALA A 46 15.43 -1.36 -3.26
N GLU A 47 15.96 -0.53 -2.37
CA GLU A 47 15.19 0.30 -1.44
C GLU A 47 15.40 1.79 -1.76
N LYS A 48 14.29 2.53 -1.91
CA LYS A 48 14.28 3.96 -2.21
C LYS A 48 14.88 4.82 -1.10
N ALA A 49 14.61 4.44 0.15
CA ALA A 49 15.13 5.10 1.34
C ALA A 49 16.21 4.25 2.02
N ASP A 50 16.13 4.06 3.32
CA ASP A 50 16.96 3.11 4.07
C ASP A 50 16.10 1.97 4.61
N ILE A 51 16.49 0.72 4.33
CA ILE A 51 15.72 -0.47 4.70
C ILE A 51 15.43 -0.54 6.22
N LYS A 52 16.25 0.06 7.07
CA LYS A 52 16.05 0.05 8.53
C LYS A 52 14.84 0.86 8.98
N ARG A 53 14.45 1.89 8.22
CA ARG A 53 13.37 2.82 8.59
C ARG A 53 12.57 3.31 7.38
N SER A 54 12.24 2.42 6.45
CA SER A 54 11.44 2.73 5.27
C SER A 54 10.03 2.17 5.34
N GLY A 55 9.12 2.74 4.54
CA GLY A 55 7.74 2.30 4.37
C GLY A 55 6.82 2.60 5.56
N CYS A 56 5.59 2.09 5.49
CA CYS A 56 4.54 2.34 6.47
C CYS A 56 4.90 1.86 7.88
N LEU A 57 5.65 0.77 7.98
CA LEU A 57 6.08 0.19 9.27
C LEU A 57 7.19 0.97 9.98
N ALA A 58 7.77 1.98 9.33
CA ALA A 58 8.88 2.76 9.89
C ALA A 58 8.52 3.49 11.19
N ALA A 59 7.25 3.88 11.37
CA ALA A 59 6.75 4.51 12.59
C ALA A 59 6.54 3.51 13.75
N GLY A 60 6.61 2.20 13.48
CA GLY A 60 6.23 1.17 14.44
C GLY A 60 4.71 1.00 14.53
N VAL A 61 4.30 -0.03 15.26
CA VAL A 61 2.90 -0.33 15.56
C VAL A 61 2.78 -0.89 16.97
N ASN A 62 1.62 -0.73 17.62
CA ASN A 62 1.38 -1.21 18.97
C ASN A 62 0.53 -2.49 19.03
N ALA A 63 0.15 -3.04 17.90
CA ALA A 63 -0.58 -4.31 17.81
C ALA A 63 -0.37 -4.97 16.46
N LEU A 64 -0.37 -6.29 16.44
CA LEU A 64 -0.39 -7.11 15.23
C LEU A 64 -1.76 -7.72 15.03
N ASN A 65 -2.21 -7.77 13.78
CA ASN A 65 -3.41 -8.46 13.37
C ASN A 65 -3.14 -9.97 13.33
N ALA A 66 -3.77 -10.71 14.24
CA ALA A 66 -3.65 -12.17 14.38
C ALA A 66 -4.86 -12.68 15.14
N TYR A 67 -5.17 -13.98 15.06
CA TYR A 67 -6.26 -14.62 15.81
C TYR A 67 -5.75 -15.70 16.77
N ILE A 68 -4.56 -15.49 17.32
CA ILE A 68 -3.88 -16.41 18.28
C ILE A 68 -4.71 -16.64 19.53
N SER A 69 -5.47 -15.65 19.97
CA SER A 69 -6.32 -15.74 21.15
C SER A 69 -7.62 -16.53 20.83
N GLY A 70 -7.55 -17.79 21.02
CA GLY A 70 -8.61 -18.78 21.21
C GLY A 70 -9.96 -18.70 20.47
N GLY A 71 -10.39 -19.81 19.88
CA GLY A 71 -11.74 -19.99 19.36
C GLY A 71 -11.98 -19.46 17.93
N HIS A 72 -11.01 -18.79 17.31
CA HIS A 72 -11.11 -18.26 15.97
C HIS A 72 -10.34 -19.09 14.95
N THR A 73 -10.79 -19.06 13.70
CA THR A 73 -10.27 -19.82 12.57
C THR A 73 -9.86 -18.89 11.43
N PRO A 74 -9.08 -19.36 10.45
CA PRO A 74 -8.82 -18.61 9.21
C PRO A 74 -10.08 -18.08 8.53
N GLN A 75 -11.18 -18.83 8.60
CA GLN A 75 -12.48 -18.46 8.08
C GLN A 75 -13.02 -17.16 8.69
N ASP A 76 -12.90 -16.99 10.01
CA ASP A 76 -13.40 -15.79 10.69
C ASP A 76 -12.70 -14.54 10.17
N TYR A 77 -11.42 -14.67 9.81
CA TYR A 77 -10.65 -13.58 9.18
C TYR A 77 -11.19 -13.24 7.78
N VAL A 78 -11.44 -14.27 6.96
CA VAL A 78 -12.01 -14.11 5.60
C VAL A 78 -13.38 -13.45 5.67
N GLU A 79 -14.25 -13.92 6.56
CA GLU A 79 -15.61 -13.39 6.75
C GLU A 79 -15.58 -11.93 7.21
N TYR A 80 -14.70 -11.60 8.15
CA TYR A 80 -14.53 -10.23 8.60
C TYR A 80 -14.09 -9.30 7.47
N ALA A 81 -13.05 -9.66 6.71
CA ALA A 81 -12.53 -8.85 5.61
C ALA A 81 -13.56 -8.71 4.48
N ARG A 82 -14.29 -9.80 4.17
CA ARG A 82 -15.39 -9.78 3.19
C ARG A 82 -16.51 -8.83 3.59
N LYS A 83 -16.91 -8.85 4.86
CA LYS A 83 -17.95 -7.96 5.39
C LYS A 83 -17.49 -6.50 5.32
N ASP A 84 -16.27 -6.19 5.74
CA ASP A 84 -15.71 -4.84 5.75
C ASP A 84 -15.58 -4.26 4.32
N ALA A 85 -15.30 -5.11 3.33
CA ALA A 85 -15.21 -4.74 1.91
C ALA A 85 -16.51 -4.94 1.11
N GLU A 86 -17.65 -5.10 1.77
CA GLU A 86 -18.98 -5.26 1.14
C GLU A 86 -19.00 -6.35 0.03
N GLY A 87 -18.25 -7.42 0.22
CA GLY A 87 -18.20 -8.60 -0.65
C GLY A 87 -17.26 -8.51 -1.85
N ILE A 88 -16.65 -7.37 -2.12
CA ILE A 88 -15.70 -7.22 -3.24
C ILE A 88 -14.27 -7.55 -2.77
N VAL A 89 -14.02 -8.83 -2.58
CA VAL A 89 -12.72 -9.37 -2.13
C VAL A 89 -12.41 -10.70 -2.82
N ARG A 90 -11.14 -11.05 -2.86
CA ARG A 90 -10.62 -12.34 -3.26
C ARG A 90 -10.54 -13.25 -2.02
N ASP A 91 -11.60 -14.05 -1.80
CA ASP A 91 -11.69 -14.99 -0.67
C ASP A 91 -10.52 -15.96 -0.64
N ASP A 92 -10.09 -16.44 -1.80
CA ASP A 92 -8.96 -17.33 -1.97
C ASP A 92 -7.63 -16.69 -1.51
N LEU A 93 -7.38 -15.42 -1.85
CA LEU A 93 -6.20 -14.69 -1.38
C LEU A 93 -6.26 -14.44 0.12
N LEU A 94 -7.42 -14.04 0.65
CA LEU A 94 -7.62 -13.82 2.08
C LEU A 94 -7.38 -15.10 2.89
N LEU A 95 -7.80 -16.27 2.38
CA LEU A 95 -7.57 -17.54 3.04
C LEU A 95 -6.08 -17.85 3.15
N THR A 96 -5.31 -17.70 2.06
CA THR A 96 -3.86 -17.95 2.09
C THR A 96 -3.13 -17.04 3.08
N ILE A 97 -3.61 -15.79 3.27
CA ILE A 97 -3.11 -14.88 4.28
C ILE A 97 -3.53 -15.35 5.68
N ALA A 98 -4.82 -15.64 5.88
CA ALA A 98 -5.37 -16.02 7.17
C ALA A 98 -4.67 -17.25 7.77
N GLU A 99 -4.38 -18.26 6.96
CA GLU A 99 -3.64 -19.46 7.37
C GLU A 99 -2.22 -19.16 7.89
N LYS A 100 -1.69 -17.96 7.58
CA LYS A 100 -0.33 -17.56 7.90
C LYS A 100 -0.19 -16.52 9.01
N VAL A 101 -1.21 -15.69 9.28
CA VAL A 101 -1.04 -14.53 10.19
C VAL A 101 -0.58 -14.92 11.60
N ASN A 102 -1.04 -16.04 12.15
CA ASN A 102 -0.55 -16.54 13.44
C ASN A 102 0.88 -17.05 13.35
N VAL A 103 1.19 -17.80 12.27
CA VAL A 103 2.53 -18.39 12.05
C VAL A 103 3.60 -17.30 11.95
N VAL A 104 3.36 -16.26 11.14
CA VAL A 104 4.32 -15.15 10.98
C VAL A 104 4.43 -14.31 12.25
N THR A 105 3.37 -14.23 13.08
CA THR A 105 3.41 -13.54 14.36
C THR A 105 4.31 -14.29 15.36
N GLU A 106 4.17 -15.61 15.46
CA GLU A 106 5.01 -16.46 16.29
C GLU A 106 6.47 -16.45 15.81
N ASP A 107 6.70 -16.42 14.50
CA ASP A 107 8.03 -16.32 13.92
C ASP A 107 8.70 -15.00 14.31
N LEU A 108 8.00 -13.88 14.24
CA LEU A 108 8.54 -12.60 14.70
C LEU A 108 8.87 -12.59 16.19
N GLU A 109 8.07 -13.25 17.04
CA GLU A 109 8.40 -13.39 18.47
C GLU A 109 9.71 -14.18 18.65
N LYS A 110 9.87 -15.31 17.95
CA LYS A 110 11.11 -16.11 17.97
C LYS A 110 12.33 -15.30 17.49
N LYS A 111 12.13 -14.38 16.56
CA LYS A 111 13.16 -13.48 16.03
C LYS A 111 13.45 -12.27 16.93
N GLY A 112 12.71 -12.11 18.02
CA GLY A 112 12.97 -11.10 19.04
C GLY A 112 11.98 -9.95 19.11
N LEU A 113 10.84 -10.01 18.40
CA LEU A 113 9.76 -9.05 18.62
C LEU A 113 9.14 -9.28 20.00
N VAL A 114 9.01 -8.21 20.78
CA VAL A 114 8.36 -8.27 22.09
C VAL A 114 6.85 -8.25 21.93
N ILE A 115 6.19 -9.39 22.14
CA ILE A 115 4.74 -9.50 22.24
C ILE A 115 4.36 -9.45 23.72
N LEU A 116 3.40 -8.59 24.07
CA LEU A 116 3.01 -8.41 25.47
C LEU A 116 2.25 -9.64 25.97
N LYS A 117 2.62 -10.13 27.16
CA LYS A 117 1.98 -11.26 27.84
C LYS A 117 1.46 -10.83 29.21
N ASP A 118 0.36 -11.43 29.62
CA ASP A 118 -0.18 -11.27 30.96
C ASP A 118 0.65 -12.08 32.01
N LYS A 119 0.25 -12.00 33.28
CA LYS A 119 0.90 -12.73 34.37
C LYS A 119 0.85 -14.26 34.25
N ASP A 120 -0.09 -14.78 33.46
CA ASP A 120 -0.29 -16.21 33.23
C ASP A 120 0.41 -16.67 31.92
N GLY A 121 1.12 -15.75 31.25
CA GLY A 121 1.88 -16.03 30.03
C GLY A 121 1.05 -15.98 28.72
N ASN A 122 -0.22 -15.59 28.79
CA ASN A 122 -1.06 -15.45 27.59
C ASN A 122 -0.81 -14.12 26.89
N TYR A 123 -0.97 -14.09 25.57
CA TYR A 123 -0.87 -12.85 24.80
C TYR A 123 -1.93 -11.83 25.21
N VAL A 124 -1.53 -10.59 25.46
CA VAL A 124 -2.45 -9.48 25.72
C VAL A 124 -3.08 -9.08 24.41
N THR A 125 -4.42 -9.14 24.34
CA THR A 125 -5.19 -8.86 23.13
C THR A 125 -5.82 -7.46 23.14
N ARG A 126 -6.14 -6.97 21.94
CA ARG A 126 -7.01 -5.82 21.69
C ARG A 126 -8.11 -6.27 20.75
N GLY A 127 -9.31 -6.54 21.30
CA GLY A 127 -10.35 -7.26 20.57
C GLY A 127 -9.89 -8.68 20.23
N TRP A 128 -10.59 -9.35 19.35
CA TRP A 128 -10.32 -10.76 19.04
C TRP A 128 -9.23 -10.96 17.97
N ARG A 129 -8.87 -9.93 17.19
CA ARG A 129 -7.97 -10.03 16.03
C ARG A 129 -6.58 -9.42 16.25
N ASN A 130 -6.32 -8.84 17.39
CA ASN A 130 -5.04 -8.14 17.58
C ASN A 130 -4.36 -8.58 18.86
N VAL A 131 -3.06 -8.81 18.78
CA VAL A 131 -2.17 -8.97 19.95
C VAL A 131 -1.37 -7.69 20.15
N LYS A 132 -1.20 -7.27 21.42
CA LYS A 132 -0.41 -6.06 21.76
C LYS A 132 1.08 -6.37 21.68
N ILE A 133 1.83 -5.43 21.13
CA ILE A 133 3.29 -5.53 21.01
C ILE A 133 3.98 -4.23 21.42
N ASN A 134 5.30 -4.33 21.69
CA ASN A 134 6.24 -3.21 21.64
C ASN A 134 6.88 -3.18 20.26
N GLY A 135 6.26 -2.48 19.33
CA GLY A 135 6.58 -2.58 17.90
C GLY A 135 7.36 -1.42 17.31
N GLU A 136 7.92 -0.53 18.12
CA GLU A 136 8.73 0.58 17.64
C GLU A 136 10.01 0.16 16.91
N ASN A 137 10.55 -1.00 17.22
CA ASN A 137 11.73 -1.59 16.59
C ASN A 137 11.45 -2.73 15.62
N ILE A 138 10.19 -3.00 15.29
CA ILE A 138 9.83 -4.09 14.37
C ILE A 138 10.49 -3.91 12.99
N LYS A 139 10.56 -2.68 12.47
CA LYS A 139 11.19 -2.44 11.19
C LYS A 139 12.71 -2.63 11.19
N PRO A 140 13.47 -2.09 12.17
CA PRO A 140 14.88 -2.45 12.38
C PRO A 140 15.11 -3.95 12.52
N LEU A 141 14.28 -4.66 13.28
CA LEU A 141 14.37 -6.11 13.44
C LEU A 141 14.30 -6.86 12.10
N LEU A 142 13.31 -6.53 11.27
CA LEU A 142 13.19 -7.11 9.93
C LEU A 142 14.42 -6.81 9.07
N ALA A 143 14.94 -5.56 9.10
CA ALA A 143 16.12 -5.20 8.34
C ALA A 143 17.38 -5.94 8.83
N GLU A 144 17.56 -6.10 10.14
CA GLU A 144 18.66 -6.86 10.72
C GLU A 144 18.65 -8.32 10.28
N ASN A 145 17.46 -8.93 10.20
CA ASN A 145 17.34 -10.31 9.73
C ASN A 145 17.71 -10.43 8.24
N VAL A 146 17.34 -9.45 7.41
CA VAL A 146 17.80 -9.40 6.00
C VAL A 146 19.33 -9.31 5.93
N TYR A 147 19.95 -8.45 6.74
CA TYR A 147 21.43 -8.30 6.74
C TYR A 147 22.19 -9.53 7.24
N LYS A 148 21.55 -10.44 7.99
CA LYS A 148 22.17 -11.73 8.40
C LYS A 148 22.32 -12.69 7.23
N GLN A 149 21.55 -12.53 6.14
CA GLN A 149 21.54 -13.41 4.99
C GLN A 149 22.76 -13.13 4.09
N LYS A 150 23.61 -14.13 3.88
CA LYS A 150 24.88 -13.99 3.10
C LYS A 150 24.67 -13.81 1.60
N ASN A 151 23.55 -14.32 1.08
CA ASN A 151 23.16 -14.27 -0.32
C ASN A 151 22.16 -13.13 -0.63
N VAL A 152 21.94 -12.20 0.32
CA VAL A 152 21.09 -11.02 0.14
C VAL A 152 21.92 -9.76 0.18
N ARG A 153 21.89 -8.97 -0.92
CA ARG A 153 22.47 -7.64 -1.01
C ARG A 153 21.39 -6.58 -0.95
N VAL A 154 21.50 -5.65 0.00
CA VAL A 154 20.61 -4.47 0.08
C VAL A 154 21.27 -3.28 -0.58
N ILE A 155 20.55 -2.59 -1.45
CA ILE A 155 20.96 -1.33 -2.05
C ILE A 155 19.94 -0.27 -1.64
N ASN A 156 20.33 0.57 -0.70
CA ASN A 156 19.54 1.71 -0.25
C ASN A 156 19.69 2.90 -1.21
N HIS A 157 18.74 3.83 -1.16
CA HIS A 157 18.73 5.09 -1.91
C HIS A 157 18.69 4.92 -3.44
N ILE A 158 18.07 3.84 -3.90
CA ILE A 158 17.83 3.58 -5.31
C ILE A 158 16.34 3.69 -5.66
N ASN A 159 15.99 4.60 -6.54
CA ASN A 159 14.63 4.76 -7.06
C ASN A 159 14.48 3.94 -8.33
N ILE A 160 13.73 2.86 -8.26
CA ILE A 160 13.39 2.04 -9.44
C ILE A 160 12.20 2.70 -10.14
N THR A 161 12.28 2.85 -11.45
CA THR A 161 11.29 3.57 -12.26
C THR A 161 10.60 2.70 -13.28
N ASP A 162 11.30 1.74 -13.88
CA ASP A 162 10.78 0.95 -15.00
C ASP A 162 11.22 -0.51 -14.90
N LEU A 163 10.37 -1.40 -15.43
CA LEU A 163 10.69 -2.82 -15.53
C LEU A 163 11.47 -3.11 -16.83
N LYS A 164 12.38 -4.06 -16.76
CA LYS A 164 13.13 -4.58 -17.90
C LYS A 164 12.48 -5.85 -18.44
N TYR A 165 12.48 -5.99 -19.75
CA TYR A 165 11.86 -7.12 -20.47
C TYR A 165 12.82 -7.84 -21.40
N GLU A 166 12.65 -9.16 -21.52
CA GLU A 166 13.15 -9.97 -22.61
C GLU A 166 11.97 -10.75 -23.21
N GLY A 167 11.57 -10.38 -24.43
CA GLY A 167 10.31 -10.85 -24.99
C GLY A 167 9.11 -10.44 -24.15
N GLU A 168 8.36 -11.39 -23.61
CA GLU A 168 7.19 -11.17 -22.76
C GLU A 168 7.48 -11.36 -21.26
N LYS A 169 8.71 -11.65 -20.90
CA LYS A 169 9.14 -11.91 -19.52
C LYS A 169 9.79 -10.68 -18.92
N VAL A 170 9.41 -10.33 -17.69
CA VAL A 170 10.14 -9.36 -16.88
C VAL A 170 11.46 -9.98 -16.42
N THR A 171 12.57 -9.32 -16.73
CA THR A 171 13.94 -9.82 -16.47
C THR A 171 14.79 -8.82 -15.69
N GLY A 172 14.16 -7.87 -15.01
CA GLY A 172 14.85 -6.90 -14.19
C GLY A 172 14.15 -5.57 -14.12
N ALA A 173 14.93 -4.53 -13.82
CA ALA A 173 14.43 -3.17 -13.69
C ALA A 173 15.52 -2.13 -13.94
N TYR A 174 15.09 -0.89 -14.19
CA TYR A 174 15.92 0.29 -14.31
C TYR A 174 15.64 1.27 -13.18
N GLY A 175 16.66 2.04 -12.80
CA GLY A 175 16.53 3.04 -11.77
C GLY A 175 17.73 3.96 -11.67
N PHE A 176 17.71 4.83 -10.68
CA PHE A 176 18.81 5.73 -10.37
C PHE A 176 18.92 5.97 -8.86
N SER A 177 20.10 6.39 -8.41
CA SER A 177 20.34 6.80 -7.03
C SER A 177 20.65 8.28 -6.95
N VAL A 178 20.07 8.95 -5.94
CA VAL A 178 20.33 10.36 -5.65
C VAL A 178 21.62 10.56 -4.84
N ARG A 179 22.16 9.50 -4.24
CA ARG A 179 23.34 9.55 -3.36
C ARG A 179 24.65 9.46 -4.10
N ASP A 180 24.76 8.49 -5.00
CA ASP A 180 25.98 8.20 -5.77
C ASP A 180 25.89 8.66 -7.23
N GLN A 181 24.77 9.29 -7.62
CA GLN A 181 24.54 9.85 -8.95
C GLN A 181 24.79 8.85 -10.09
N LYS A 182 24.29 7.64 -9.91
CA LYS A 182 24.38 6.56 -10.89
C LYS A 182 23.02 6.18 -11.46
N PHE A 183 23.02 5.70 -12.68
CA PHE A 183 21.91 4.96 -13.27
C PHE A 183 22.16 3.46 -13.08
N TYR A 184 21.09 2.72 -12.89
CA TYR A 184 21.16 1.29 -12.60
C TYR A 184 20.35 0.48 -13.61
N GLU A 185 20.98 -0.58 -14.12
CA GLU A 185 20.33 -1.69 -14.79
C GLU A 185 20.48 -2.94 -13.91
N ILE A 186 19.38 -3.46 -13.40
CA ILE A 186 19.40 -4.67 -12.56
C ILE A 186 18.74 -5.80 -13.33
N ASN A 187 19.53 -6.80 -13.68
CA ASN A 187 19.06 -8.03 -14.34
C ASN A 187 18.69 -9.06 -13.29
N ALA A 188 17.51 -9.69 -13.44
CA ALA A 188 17.01 -10.70 -12.51
C ALA A 188 16.20 -11.77 -13.24
N LYS A 189 16.21 -13.00 -12.72
CA LYS A 189 15.38 -14.09 -13.24
C LYS A 189 13.93 -13.99 -12.77
N ALA A 190 13.70 -13.37 -11.61
CA ALA A 190 12.41 -13.08 -11.00
C ALA A 190 12.43 -11.71 -10.35
N VAL A 191 11.31 -10.95 -10.43
CA VAL A 191 11.16 -9.62 -9.84
C VAL A 191 9.94 -9.59 -8.92
N LEU A 192 10.13 -9.23 -7.65
CA LEU A 192 9.06 -9.03 -6.67
C LEU A 192 8.84 -7.53 -6.43
N ILE A 193 7.64 -7.03 -6.69
CA ILE A 193 7.20 -5.69 -6.30
C ILE A 193 6.68 -5.73 -4.86
N ALA A 194 7.30 -4.95 -3.96
CA ALA A 194 6.92 -4.82 -2.55
C ALA A 194 6.97 -3.36 -2.08
N THR A 195 6.53 -2.44 -2.92
CA THR A 195 6.71 -0.99 -2.79
C THR A 195 5.67 -0.30 -1.92
N GLY A 196 4.67 -1.03 -1.42
CA GLY A 196 3.56 -0.44 -0.67
C GLY A 196 2.54 0.28 -1.57
N GLY A 197 1.72 1.13 -0.97
CA GLY A 197 0.65 1.86 -1.62
C GLY A 197 1.05 3.20 -2.24
N ALA A 198 0.05 4.06 -2.49
CA ALA A 198 0.22 5.40 -3.06
C ALA A 198 -0.38 6.48 -2.17
N ALA A 199 0.46 7.45 -1.80
CA ALA A 199 0.12 8.68 -1.07
C ALA A 199 0.36 9.92 -1.94
N GLY A 200 -0.24 11.04 -1.55
CA GLY A 200 -0.03 12.32 -2.21
C GLY A 200 -0.74 12.45 -3.56
N LEU A 201 -1.73 11.61 -3.84
CA LEU A 201 -2.61 11.71 -5.01
C LEU A 201 -3.60 12.87 -4.86
N TYR A 202 -4.02 13.13 -3.63
CA TYR A 202 -4.97 14.18 -3.24
C TYR A 202 -4.27 15.22 -2.36
N ARG A 203 -4.90 16.37 -2.22
CA ARG A 203 -4.39 17.45 -1.37
C ARG A 203 -4.36 17.01 0.10
N PRO A 204 -3.22 17.14 0.79
CA PRO A 204 -3.12 16.74 2.20
C PRO A 204 -4.11 17.48 3.09
N ASN A 205 -4.86 16.76 3.92
CA ASN A 205 -5.84 17.33 4.85
C ASN A 205 -5.21 17.71 6.19
N ASN A 206 -4.37 18.72 6.18
CA ASN A 206 -3.79 19.25 7.41
C ASN A 206 -3.36 20.71 7.20
N PRO A 207 -3.13 21.50 8.27
CA PRO A 207 -2.67 22.88 8.16
C PRO A 207 -1.39 23.00 7.34
N GLY A 208 -1.40 23.89 6.34
CA GLY A 208 -0.29 24.11 5.43
C GLY A 208 -0.11 23.00 4.39
N PHE A 209 -1.05 22.06 4.26
CA PHE A 209 -1.01 20.95 3.30
C PHE A 209 0.31 20.17 3.36
N SER A 210 0.81 19.97 4.57
CA SER A 210 2.11 19.37 4.81
C SER A 210 2.13 17.86 4.52
N ARG A 211 2.98 17.43 3.60
CA ARG A 211 3.20 16.01 3.35
C ARG A 211 3.77 15.26 4.57
N HIS A 212 4.42 15.94 5.49
CA HIS A 212 4.95 15.33 6.72
C HIS A 212 3.87 14.99 7.77
N LYS A 213 2.64 15.46 7.57
CA LYS A 213 1.48 15.16 8.42
C LYS A 213 0.43 14.31 7.70
N MET A 214 0.81 13.59 6.66
CA MET A 214 -0.03 12.60 5.99
C MET A 214 -0.04 11.30 6.78
N TRP A 215 -1.18 10.62 6.80
CA TRP A 215 -1.33 9.34 7.53
C TRP A 215 -0.49 8.22 6.90
N TYR A 216 -0.47 8.11 5.57
CA TYR A 216 0.36 7.14 4.86
C TYR A 216 1.69 7.79 4.44
N PRO A 217 2.81 7.06 4.44
CA PRO A 217 4.12 7.66 4.13
C PRO A 217 4.13 8.42 2.81
N PRO A 218 4.52 9.70 2.82
CA PRO A 218 4.44 10.56 1.62
C PRO A 218 5.39 10.16 0.49
N PHE A 219 6.40 9.37 0.80
CA PHE A 219 7.38 8.86 -0.17
C PHE A 219 6.96 7.53 -0.81
N ASN A 220 5.85 6.94 -0.39
CA ASN A 220 5.15 5.89 -1.11
C ASN A 220 4.29 6.52 -2.19
N THR A 221 4.85 6.70 -3.38
CA THR A 221 4.26 7.48 -4.48
C THR A 221 3.40 6.64 -5.43
N GLY A 222 3.29 5.33 -5.16
CA GLY A 222 2.66 4.40 -6.07
C GLY A 222 3.57 3.90 -7.20
N ALA A 223 4.89 4.02 -7.04
CA ALA A 223 5.86 3.61 -8.06
C ALA A 223 5.65 2.17 -8.56
N GLY A 224 5.37 1.23 -7.65
CA GLY A 224 5.07 -0.15 -8.03
C GLY A 224 3.80 -0.28 -8.86
N TYR A 225 2.73 0.41 -8.49
CA TYR A 225 1.51 0.46 -9.32
C TYR A 225 1.82 1.06 -10.71
N ALA A 226 2.51 2.20 -10.73
CA ALA A 226 2.82 2.90 -11.97
C ALA A 226 3.69 2.06 -12.91
N MET A 227 4.72 1.37 -12.39
CA MET A 227 5.52 0.45 -13.18
C MET A 227 4.68 -0.68 -13.78
N GLY A 228 3.81 -1.29 -12.99
CA GLY A 228 2.92 -2.35 -13.47
C GLY A 228 1.91 -1.86 -14.50
N ILE A 229 1.28 -0.71 -14.27
CA ILE A 229 0.35 -0.10 -15.21
C ILE A 229 1.05 0.15 -16.55
N ARG A 230 2.18 0.87 -16.55
CA ARG A 230 2.97 1.13 -17.78
C ARG A 230 3.40 -0.15 -18.49
N ALA A 231 3.64 -1.20 -17.73
CA ALA A 231 4.05 -2.51 -18.23
C ALA A 231 2.90 -3.35 -18.77
N GLY A 232 1.65 -2.94 -18.58
CA GLY A 232 0.47 -3.69 -18.99
C GLY A 232 0.07 -4.81 -18.02
N ALA A 233 0.54 -4.77 -16.77
CA ALA A 233 0.01 -5.66 -15.73
C ALA A 233 -1.45 -5.33 -15.42
N GLU A 234 -2.24 -6.34 -15.14
CA GLU A 234 -3.62 -6.14 -14.74
C GLU A 234 -3.69 -5.62 -13.30
N MET A 235 -4.42 -4.51 -13.11
CA MET A 235 -4.74 -3.92 -11.82
C MET A 235 -6.18 -4.17 -11.44
N THR A 236 -6.50 -4.23 -10.14
CA THR A 236 -7.85 -4.49 -9.62
C THR A 236 -8.27 -3.45 -8.60
N THR A 237 -9.55 -3.13 -8.58
CA THR A 237 -10.30 -2.45 -7.48
C THR A 237 -9.64 -1.15 -6.99
N LEU A 238 -8.98 -0.38 -7.89
CA LEU A 238 -8.33 0.88 -7.52
C LEU A 238 -9.33 1.96 -7.10
N GLU A 239 -10.59 1.87 -7.52
CA GLU A 239 -11.68 2.79 -7.15
C GLU A 239 -12.05 2.74 -5.67
N ASN A 240 -11.70 1.65 -4.95
CA ASN A 240 -11.84 1.56 -3.51
C ASN A 240 -10.67 2.27 -2.82
N ARG A 241 -10.76 3.58 -2.76
CA ARG A 241 -9.78 4.44 -2.10
C ARG A 241 -9.87 4.27 -0.59
N PHE A 242 -8.79 4.49 0.11
CA PHE A 242 -8.77 4.44 1.57
C PHE A 242 -8.70 5.84 2.17
N VAL A 243 -9.62 6.13 3.08
CA VAL A 243 -9.61 7.33 3.93
C VAL A 243 -9.45 6.87 5.37
N ALA A 244 -8.43 7.34 6.08
CA ALA A 244 -8.24 7.03 7.48
C ALA A 244 -8.96 8.04 8.38
N LEU A 245 -9.59 7.58 9.46
CA LEU A 245 -10.00 8.45 10.56
C LEU A 245 -8.79 8.68 11.47
N ARG A 246 -8.43 9.93 11.71
CA ARG A 246 -7.27 10.33 12.51
C ARG A 246 -7.63 11.36 13.59
N CYS A 247 -6.76 11.50 14.58
CA CYS A 247 -6.75 12.67 15.45
C CYS A 247 -6.39 13.89 14.59
N LYS A 248 -7.22 14.91 14.63
CA LYS A 248 -7.10 16.09 13.75
C LYS A 248 -5.71 16.71 13.80
N ASP A 249 -5.21 17.12 12.64
CA ASP A 249 -3.90 17.76 12.41
C ASP A 249 -2.68 16.93 12.79
N THR A 250 -2.85 15.63 13.01
CA THR A 250 -1.77 14.68 13.30
C THR A 250 -1.82 13.47 12.37
N ILE A 251 -0.82 12.61 12.43
CA ILE A 251 -0.83 11.29 11.76
C ILE A 251 -1.44 10.19 12.63
N ALA A 252 -1.91 10.54 13.83
CA ALA A 252 -2.30 9.58 14.85
C ALA A 252 -3.60 8.84 14.49
N PRO A 253 -3.59 7.50 14.33
CA PRO A 253 -4.79 6.73 14.06
C PRO A 253 -5.70 6.67 15.29
N THR A 254 -7.01 6.74 15.06
CA THR A 254 -8.02 6.77 16.13
C THR A 254 -8.30 5.41 16.78
N GLY A 255 -7.90 4.30 16.13
CA GLY A 255 -8.21 2.95 16.62
C GLY A 255 -7.69 2.66 18.03
N THR A 256 -6.54 3.23 18.42
CA THR A 256 -5.97 3.09 19.76
C THR A 256 -6.85 3.75 20.83
N ILE A 257 -7.44 4.92 20.54
CA ILE A 257 -8.37 5.59 21.45
C ILE A 257 -9.73 4.88 21.45
N ALA A 258 -10.31 4.66 20.27
CA ALA A 258 -11.65 4.10 20.14
C ALA A 258 -11.75 2.67 20.69
N GLN A 259 -10.75 1.81 20.46
CA GLN A 259 -10.74 0.41 20.90
C GLN A 259 -9.94 0.20 22.18
N GLY A 260 -8.84 0.92 22.35
CA GLY A 260 -7.94 0.76 23.51
C GLY A 260 -8.56 1.23 24.83
N VAL A 261 -9.21 2.40 24.81
CA VAL A 261 -9.89 2.96 25.99
C VAL A 261 -11.41 3.02 25.86
N GLY A 262 -11.97 2.43 24.80
CA GLY A 262 -13.41 2.35 24.57
C GLY A 262 -14.11 3.69 24.30
N ALA A 263 -13.39 4.67 23.79
CA ALA A 263 -13.90 6.01 23.54
C ALA A 263 -14.97 6.01 22.43
N LYS A 264 -16.13 6.60 22.73
CA LYS A 264 -17.26 6.75 21.80
C LYS A 264 -17.12 7.98 20.92
N GLN A 265 -17.65 7.92 19.69
CA GLN A 265 -17.67 9.06 18.79
C GLN A 265 -18.79 10.05 19.18
N LEU A 266 -18.43 11.33 19.36
CA LEU A 266 -19.33 12.43 19.69
C LEU A 266 -19.34 13.47 18.57
N ASN A 267 -20.51 14.10 18.35
CA ASN A 267 -20.61 15.33 17.58
C ASN A 267 -20.41 16.58 18.46
N SER A 268 -20.45 17.76 17.87
CA SER A 268 -20.29 19.05 18.58
C SER A 268 -21.39 19.35 19.63
N LYS A 269 -22.51 18.62 19.60
CA LYS A 269 -23.60 18.72 20.56
C LYS A 269 -23.45 17.74 21.73
N GLY A 270 -22.39 16.94 21.76
CA GLY A 270 -22.17 15.90 22.77
C GLY A 270 -22.98 14.62 22.55
N GLU A 271 -23.61 14.45 21.39
CA GLU A 271 -24.41 13.27 21.06
C GLU A 271 -23.52 12.13 20.55
N ILE A 272 -23.70 10.93 21.07
CA ILE A 272 -23.02 9.72 20.56
C ILE A 272 -23.70 9.29 19.26
N TYR A 273 -22.95 9.31 18.15
CA TYR A 273 -23.51 9.02 16.83
C TYR A 273 -23.08 7.66 16.24
N GLU A 274 -22.12 6.96 16.82
CA GLU A 274 -21.64 5.68 16.29
C GLU A 274 -22.73 4.60 16.24
N THR A 275 -23.75 4.66 17.12
CA THR A 275 -24.89 3.76 17.11
C THR A 275 -25.79 3.95 15.88
N LYS A 276 -25.76 5.13 15.27
CA LYS A 276 -26.55 5.47 14.08
C LYS A 276 -25.87 4.98 12.79
N TYR A 277 -24.54 5.02 12.71
CA TYR A 277 -23.80 4.78 11.49
C TYR A 277 -23.01 3.46 11.50
N GLY A 278 -22.72 2.91 12.68
CA GLY A 278 -21.90 1.72 12.88
C GLY A 278 -20.50 2.01 13.40
N ILE A 279 -19.72 0.95 13.59
CA ILE A 279 -18.43 1.00 14.29
C ILE A 279 -17.26 0.35 13.51
N THR A 280 -17.50 -0.15 12.30
CA THR A 280 -16.41 -0.59 11.41
C THR A 280 -15.57 0.62 10.97
N THR A 281 -14.41 0.39 10.42
CA THR A 281 -13.54 1.49 9.98
C THR A 281 -14.23 2.42 8.98
N PRO A 282 -14.84 1.93 7.87
CA PRO A 282 -15.55 2.81 6.94
C PRO A 282 -16.77 3.50 7.58
N GLU A 283 -17.55 2.79 8.41
CA GLU A 283 -18.73 3.36 9.08
C GLU A 283 -18.37 4.51 10.04
N ARG A 284 -17.27 4.40 10.77
CA ARG A 284 -16.79 5.46 11.66
C ARG A 284 -16.43 6.75 10.91
N ILE A 285 -15.80 6.61 9.74
CA ILE A 285 -15.47 7.76 8.88
C ILE A 285 -16.74 8.32 8.27
N TYR A 286 -17.61 7.47 7.74
CA TYR A 286 -18.88 7.86 7.16
C TYR A 286 -19.70 8.66 8.17
N GLY A 287 -19.87 8.16 9.39
CA GLY A 287 -20.57 8.85 10.45
C GLY A 287 -19.96 10.22 10.78
N THR A 288 -18.63 10.32 10.83
CA THR A 288 -17.94 11.60 11.08
C THR A 288 -18.20 12.62 9.97
N VAL A 289 -18.17 12.18 8.71
CA VAL A 289 -18.44 13.05 7.56
C VAL A 289 -19.90 13.46 7.50
N GLU A 290 -20.85 12.56 7.76
CA GLU A 290 -22.28 12.84 7.77
C GLU A 290 -22.68 13.82 8.90
N GLU A 291 -22.11 13.67 10.10
CA GLU A 291 -22.32 14.63 11.18
C GLU A 291 -21.79 16.02 10.80
N LYS A 292 -20.64 16.09 10.12
CA LYS A 292 -20.07 17.35 9.62
C LYS A 292 -20.93 17.98 8.53
N ARG A 293 -21.40 17.18 7.53
CA ARG A 293 -22.35 17.61 6.48
C ARG A 293 -23.66 18.16 7.06
N ALA A 294 -24.12 17.56 8.14
CA ALA A 294 -25.34 17.99 8.83
C ALA A 294 -25.15 19.20 9.78
N GLY A 295 -23.98 19.85 9.76
CA GLY A 295 -23.68 21.00 10.61
C GLY A 295 -23.50 20.66 12.10
N ARG A 296 -23.21 19.40 12.43
CA ARG A 296 -22.95 18.93 13.79
C ARG A 296 -21.47 18.62 14.06
N GLY A 297 -20.58 19.00 13.14
CA GLY A 297 -19.14 19.02 13.38
C GLY A 297 -18.72 20.20 14.26
N PRO A 298 -17.49 20.20 14.83
CA PRO A 298 -16.50 19.13 14.76
C PRO A 298 -16.91 17.87 15.53
N CYS A 299 -16.26 16.73 15.21
CA CYS A 299 -16.50 15.45 15.86
C CYS A 299 -15.31 15.05 16.74
N TYR A 300 -15.60 14.26 17.77
CA TYR A 300 -14.61 13.89 18.80
C TYR A 300 -14.70 12.40 19.15
N LEU A 301 -13.62 11.89 19.72
CA LEU A 301 -13.65 10.70 20.57
C LEU A 301 -13.78 11.13 22.03
N LYS A 302 -14.75 10.55 22.76
CA LYS A 302 -15.02 10.87 24.17
C LYS A 302 -13.92 10.29 25.05
N THR A 303 -12.88 11.05 25.28
CA THR A 303 -11.76 10.69 26.16
C THR A 303 -11.81 11.40 27.49
N GLU A 304 -12.52 12.53 27.58
CA GLU A 304 -12.71 13.24 28.84
C GLU A 304 -13.29 12.32 29.92
N GLY A 305 -12.61 12.28 31.08
CA GLY A 305 -12.98 11.45 32.22
C GLY A 305 -12.46 10.01 32.21
N ILE A 306 -11.59 9.63 31.25
CA ILE A 306 -10.88 8.34 31.31
C ILE A 306 -9.96 8.29 32.55
N SER A 307 -9.63 7.07 33.01
CA SER A 307 -8.73 6.89 34.15
C SER A 307 -7.31 7.37 33.83
N LYS A 308 -6.54 7.70 34.87
CA LYS A 308 -5.13 8.06 34.73
C LYS A 308 -4.30 6.93 34.09
N GLU A 309 -4.61 5.70 34.40
CA GLU A 309 -3.98 4.53 33.82
C GLU A 309 -4.24 4.44 32.31
N ALA A 310 -5.50 4.65 31.88
CA ALA A 310 -5.86 4.70 30.48
C ALA A 310 -5.19 5.86 29.74
N GLU A 311 -5.06 7.01 30.38
CA GLU A 311 -4.34 8.17 29.85
C GLU A 311 -2.85 7.88 29.65
N GLU A 312 -2.18 7.29 30.66
CA GLU A 312 -0.78 6.87 30.54
C GLU A 312 -0.57 5.86 29.41
N ASP A 313 -1.49 4.92 29.25
CA ASP A 313 -1.43 3.95 28.15
C ASP A 313 -1.57 4.62 26.77
N LEU A 314 -2.41 5.65 26.65
CA LEU A 314 -2.49 6.45 25.42
C LEU A 314 -1.20 7.23 25.15
N TYR A 315 -0.61 7.88 26.16
CA TYR A 315 0.68 8.56 26.00
C TYR A 315 1.78 7.60 25.54
N LYS A 316 1.90 6.43 26.16
CA LYS A 316 2.87 5.40 25.77
C LYS A 316 2.65 4.93 24.33
N ALA A 317 1.39 4.64 23.96
CA ALA A 317 1.05 4.16 22.62
C ALA A 317 1.38 5.21 21.52
N TYR A 318 1.00 6.47 21.75
CA TYR A 318 1.23 7.51 20.76
C TYR A 318 2.67 8.03 20.73
N LEU A 319 3.39 7.98 21.83
CA LEU A 319 4.82 8.33 21.84
C LEU A 319 5.60 7.50 20.82
N ASN A 320 5.26 6.22 20.69
CA ASN A 320 5.92 5.31 19.75
C ASN A 320 5.35 5.39 18.33
N MET A 321 4.03 5.54 18.20
CA MET A 321 3.32 5.38 16.93
C MET A 321 3.09 6.72 16.20
N ALA A 322 2.82 7.78 16.94
CA ALA A 322 2.51 9.10 16.41
C ALA A 322 2.85 10.21 17.42
N PRO A 323 4.14 10.50 17.63
CA PRO A 323 4.61 11.45 18.66
C PRO A 323 3.96 12.83 18.55
N SER A 324 3.54 13.24 17.35
CA SER A 324 2.84 14.51 17.13
C SER A 324 1.55 14.64 17.96
N GLN A 325 0.86 13.54 18.25
CA GLN A 325 -0.32 13.58 19.12
C GLN A 325 0.06 13.77 20.59
N THR A 326 1.10 13.10 21.04
CA THR A 326 1.65 13.29 22.40
C THR A 326 2.12 14.74 22.60
N LEU A 327 2.86 15.28 21.64
CA LEU A 327 3.30 16.68 21.66
C LEU A 327 2.13 17.66 21.70
N LYS A 328 1.07 17.41 20.93
CA LYS A 328 -0.14 18.25 20.95
C LYS A 328 -0.77 18.32 22.34
N TRP A 329 -0.87 17.22 23.07
CA TRP A 329 -1.36 17.20 24.46
C TRP A 329 -0.43 17.96 25.42
N ILE A 330 0.89 17.77 25.29
CA ILE A 330 1.87 18.48 26.12
C ILE A 330 1.81 20.00 25.86
N GLU A 331 1.77 20.41 24.60
CA GLU A 331 1.73 21.81 24.19
C GLU A 331 0.44 22.51 24.61
N SER A 332 -0.70 21.81 24.55
CA SER A 332 -2.00 22.36 24.99
C SER A 332 -2.11 22.45 26.52
N GLY A 333 -1.26 21.75 27.26
CA GLY A 333 -1.34 21.61 28.71
C GLY A 333 -2.55 20.81 29.19
N LYS A 334 -3.25 20.10 28.28
CA LYS A 334 -4.41 19.26 28.57
C LYS A 334 -4.22 17.87 27.99
N GLY A 335 -4.37 16.87 28.85
CA GLY A 335 -4.30 15.46 28.45
C GLY A 335 -5.63 14.95 27.88
N PRO A 336 -5.64 13.73 27.33
CA PRO A 336 -6.86 13.13 26.80
C PRO A 336 -7.91 12.82 27.87
N SER A 337 -7.56 12.79 29.17
CA SER A 337 -8.52 12.67 30.26
C SER A 337 -9.26 13.98 30.59
N GLU A 338 -8.74 15.13 30.16
CA GLU A 338 -9.26 16.46 30.45
C GLU A 338 -10.03 17.06 29.27
N GLU A 339 -9.75 16.60 28.04
CA GLU A 339 -10.37 17.11 26.83
C GLU A 339 -10.60 16.01 25.80
N ASN A 340 -11.76 16.02 25.14
CA ASN A 340 -12.07 15.08 24.08
C ASN A 340 -11.17 15.25 22.86
N VAL A 341 -10.76 14.18 22.23
CA VAL A 341 -9.85 14.21 21.08
C VAL A 341 -10.63 14.47 19.80
N GLU A 342 -10.41 15.62 19.17
CA GLU A 342 -11.00 15.95 17.87
C GLU A 342 -10.50 15.01 16.78
N ILE A 343 -11.43 14.57 15.91
CA ILE A 343 -11.19 13.59 14.84
C ILE A 343 -11.67 14.10 13.49
N GLU A 344 -10.98 13.66 12.45
CA GLU A 344 -11.39 13.92 11.06
C GLU A 344 -10.88 12.84 10.09
N GLY A 345 -11.47 12.80 8.88
CA GLY A 345 -10.96 11.97 7.78
C GLY A 345 -9.71 12.58 7.15
N THR A 346 -8.82 11.72 6.68
CA THR A 346 -7.66 12.11 5.87
C THR A 346 -8.05 12.36 4.41
N GLU A 347 -7.10 12.87 3.62
CA GLU A 347 -7.17 12.74 2.16
C GLU A 347 -7.19 11.26 1.74
N PRO A 348 -7.76 10.92 0.56
CA PRO A 348 -7.78 9.54 0.09
C PRO A 348 -6.40 9.01 -0.36
N TYR A 349 -6.21 7.68 -0.21
CA TYR A 349 -5.02 6.92 -0.62
C TYR A 349 -5.41 5.72 -1.47
N VAL A 350 -4.45 5.17 -2.22
CA VAL A 350 -4.57 3.83 -2.81
C VAL A 350 -3.64 2.90 -2.04
N VAL A 351 -4.21 2.04 -1.21
CA VAL A 351 -3.45 1.16 -0.29
C VAL A 351 -4.10 -0.21 -0.23
N GLY A 352 -3.59 -1.16 -1.02
CA GLY A 352 -4.15 -2.51 -1.09
C GLY A 352 -4.04 -3.34 0.21
N GLY A 353 -3.28 -2.87 1.19
CA GLY A 353 -3.24 -3.48 2.54
C GLY A 353 -4.43 -3.11 3.42
N HIS A 354 -5.18 -2.07 3.07
CA HIS A 354 -6.39 -1.62 3.77
C HIS A 354 -7.64 -1.84 2.93
N THR A 355 -7.51 -1.68 1.61
CA THR A 355 -8.56 -1.95 0.61
C THR A 355 -8.14 -3.10 -0.29
N ALA A 356 -8.89 -3.36 -1.36
CA ALA A 356 -8.59 -4.43 -2.32
C ALA A 356 -7.82 -3.95 -3.57
N GLY A 357 -7.39 -2.67 -3.61
CA GLY A 357 -6.74 -2.09 -4.79
C GLY A 357 -5.30 -2.54 -4.99
N GLY A 358 -4.91 -2.89 -6.21
CA GLY A 358 -3.52 -3.24 -6.52
C GLY A 358 -3.36 -4.16 -7.73
N TYR A 359 -2.22 -4.86 -7.79
CA TYR A 359 -2.01 -5.88 -8.83
C TYR A 359 -3.03 -7.01 -8.73
N TRP A 360 -3.58 -7.44 -9.87
CA TRP A 360 -4.28 -8.70 -9.94
C TRP A 360 -3.26 -9.84 -9.85
N VAL A 361 -3.35 -10.65 -8.79
CA VAL A 361 -2.42 -11.75 -8.52
C VAL A 361 -3.16 -13.07 -8.34
N ASP A 362 -2.46 -14.20 -8.56
CA ASP A 362 -2.94 -15.51 -8.15
C ASP A 362 -2.67 -15.80 -6.66
N THR A 363 -3.09 -16.95 -6.15
CA THR A 363 -2.89 -17.37 -4.76
C THR A 363 -1.40 -17.53 -4.40
N GLU A 364 -0.54 -17.66 -5.38
CA GLU A 364 0.92 -17.78 -5.27
C GLU A 364 1.64 -16.42 -5.49
N ARG A 365 0.87 -15.32 -5.64
CA ARG A 365 1.36 -13.93 -5.80
C ARG A 365 2.08 -13.67 -7.13
N ARG A 366 1.84 -14.49 -8.19
CA ARG A 366 2.23 -14.14 -9.55
C ARG A 366 1.26 -13.08 -10.08
N THR A 367 1.80 -12.11 -10.80
CA THR A 367 1.00 -11.12 -11.55
C THR A 367 0.63 -11.71 -12.93
N THR A 368 -0.07 -10.92 -13.75
CA THR A 368 -0.36 -11.30 -15.15
C THR A 368 0.86 -11.21 -16.07
N LEU A 369 1.98 -10.67 -15.60
CA LEU A 369 3.23 -10.59 -16.36
C LEU A 369 4.20 -11.70 -15.93
N ASN A 370 4.73 -12.43 -16.89
CA ASN A 370 5.70 -13.49 -16.62
C ASN A 370 6.95 -12.96 -15.91
N GLY A 371 7.39 -13.65 -14.84
CA GLY A 371 8.57 -13.28 -14.07
C GLY A 371 8.35 -12.15 -13.07
N LEU A 372 7.09 -11.62 -12.95
CA LEU A 372 6.73 -10.56 -12.03
C LEU A 372 5.78 -11.07 -10.94
N TYR A 373 6.11 -10.73 -9.70
CA TYR A 373 5.36 -11.05 -8.49
C TYR A 373 5.02 -9.77 -7.71
N ALA A 374 3.96 -9.78 -6.91
CA ALA A 374 3.60 -8.64 -6.08
C ALA A 374 3.14 -9.09 -4.69
N ALA A 375 3.58 -8.39 -3.63
CA ALA A 375 3.24 -8.70 -2.24
C ALA A 375 3.14 -7.44 -1.37
N GLY A 376 2.32 -7.51 -0.32
CA GLY A 376 2.03 -6.39 0.58
C GLY A 376 0.99 -5.45 0.00
N ASP A 377 1.03 -4.17 0.38
CA ASP A 377 0.01 -3.18 0.01
C ASP A 377 -0.10 -2.91 -1.51
N VAL A 378 0.87 -3.34 -2.29
CA VAL A 378 0.85 -3.21 -3.76
C VAL A 378 0.06 -4.33 -4.44
N ALA A 379 -0.09 -5.50 -3.81
CA ALA A 379 -0.94 -6.59 -4.30
C ALA A 379 -2.41 -6.32 -3.98
N GLY A 380 -3.30 -6.54 -4.94
CA GLY A 380 -4.74 -6.30 -4.82
C GLY A 380 -5.54 -7.51 -4.36
N GLY A 381 -6.85 -7.36 -4.25
CA GLY A 381 -7.83 -8.42 -3.99
C GLY A 381 -8.05 -8.78 -2.53
N ALA A 382 -7.10 -8.54 -1.64
CA ALA A 382 -7.18 -8.92 -0.23
C ALA A 382 -7.02 -7.70 0.69
N PRO A 383 -8.10 -7.08 1.17
CA PRO A 383 -8.05 -6.00 2.15
C PRO A 383 -7.66 -6.50 3.56
N GLN A 384 -7.45 -5.57 4.50
CA GLN A 384 -7.19 -5.87 5.92
C GLN A 384 -5.90 -6.67 6.18
N LYS A 385 -4.91 -6.59 5.29
CA LYS A 385 -3.62 -7.30 5.44
C LYS A 385 -2.81 -6.78 6.61
N TYR A 386 -2.68 -5.47 6.70
CA TYR A 386 -1.81 -4.81 7.68
C TYR A 386 -0.39 -5.41 7.69
N VAL A 387 0.27 -5.45 8.85
CA VAL A 387 1.65 -5.95 8.97
C VAL A 387 1.74 -7.46 8.72
N THR A 388 0.93 -8.26 9.42
CA THR A 388 1.00 -9.73 9.36
C THR A 388 0.59 -10.29 8.01
N GLY A 389 -0.43 -9.68 7.36
CA GLY A 389 -0.81 -10.06 6.01
C GLY A 389 0.27 -9.72 4.97
N ALA A 390 0.98 -8.59 5.16
CA ALA A 390 2.11 -8.24 4.29
C ALA A 390 3.29 -9.20 4.46
N LEU A 391 3.58 -9.66 5.70
CA LEU A 391 4.58 -10.70 5.97
C LEU A 391 4.17 -12.02 5.31
N ALA A 392 2.90 -12.43 5.49
CA ALA A 392 2.36 -13.65 4.91
C ALA A 392 2.50 -13.66 3.37
N GLU A 393 2.14 -12.57 2.71
CA GLU A 393 2.32 -12.44 1.26
C GLU A 393 3.78 -12.43 0.83
N GLY A 394 4.67 -11.82 1.62
CA GLY A 394 6.11 -11.88 1.39
C GLY A 394 6.64 -13.32 1.40
N GLU A 395 6.21 -14.14 2.37
CA GLU A 395 6.57 -15.57 2.45
C GLU A 395 5.99 -16.37 1.27
N ILE A 396 4.70 -16.16 0.94
CA ILE A 396 4.06 -16.87 -0.17
C ILE A 396 4.79 -16.56 -1.48
N ALA A 397 5.03 -15.28 -1.79
CA ALA A 397 5.77 -14.88 -2.98
C ALA A 397 7.19 -15.47 -3.02
N ALA A 398 7.89 -15.46 -1.88
CA ALA A 398 9.24 -16.03 -1.78
C ALA A 398 9.26 -17.53 -2.09
N LYS A 399 8.34 -18.31 -1.51
CA LYS A 399 8.18 -19.74 -1.80
C LYS A 399 7.92 -20.01 -3.27
N THR A 400 7.02 -19.23 -3.86
CA THR A 400 6.69 -19.33 -5.28
C THR A 400 7.88 -19.02 -6.17
N ILE A 401 8.61 -17.94 -5.88
CA ILE A 401 9.81 -17.57 -6.64
C ILE A 401 10.87 -18.68 -6.59
N ILE A 402 11.13 -19.25 -5.42
CA ILE A 402 12.07 -20.37 -5.27
C ILE A 402 11.61 -21.55 -6.14
N ALA A 403 10.34 -21.97 -6.01
CA ALA A 403 9.81 -23.10 -6.77
C ALA A 403 9.85 -22.89 -8.30
N ASP A 404 9.58 -21.66 -8.75
CA ASP A 404 9.62 -21.33 -10.18
C ASP A 404 11.06 -21.28 -10.72
N LEU A 405 12.03 -20.82 -9.94
CA LEU A 405 13.43 -20.84 -10.30
C LEU A 405 13.97 -22.29 -10.33
N ASP A 406 13.59 -23.13 -9.37
CA ASP A 406 13.98 -24.55 -9.32
C ASP A 406 13.47 -25.32 -10.53
N LYS A 407 12.23 -25.11 -10.95
CA LYS A 407 11.67 -25.71 -12.18
C LYS A 407 12.48 -25.32 -13.41
N ASN A 408 12.93 -24.08 -13.50
CA ASN A 408 13.70 -23.57 -14.65
C ASN A 408 15.16 -24.05 -14.66
N THR A 409 15.71 -24.47 -13.52
CA THR A 409 17.09 -24.98 -13.41
C THR A 409 17.20 -26.49 -13.55
N GLY A 410 16.07 -27.21 -13.59
CA GLY A 410 16.06 -28.69 -13.63
C GLY A 410 16.51 -29.36 -12.32
N SER A 411 16.68 -28.60 -11.26
CA SER A 411 17.05 -29.09 -9.92
C SER A 411 15.80 -29.58 -9.18
N ARG A 412 15.77 -30.84 -8.76
CA ARG A 412 14.74 -31.34 -7.85
C ARG A 412 14.98 -30.80 -6.42
N PRO A 413 13.94 -30.40 -5.67
CA PRO A 413 14.08 -30.04 -4.27
C PRO A 413 14.54 -31.27 -3.45
N THR A 414 15.60 -31.12 -2.66
CA THR A 414 15.97 -32.09 -1.63
C THR A 414 15.18 -31.79 -0.36
N GLY A 415 14.00 -32.36 -0.27
CA GLY A 415 13.12 -32.28 0.91
C GLY A 415 11.73 -32.77 0.55
N GLU A 416 11.27 -33.81 1.22
CA GLU A 416 9.96 -34.40 1.03
C GLU A 416 8.86 -33.36 1.27
N LEU A 417 8.31 -32.81 0.18
CA LEU A 417 7.03 -32.13 0.16
C LEU A 417 5.99 -33.14 -0.30
N SER A 418 4.96 -33.30 0.49
CA SER A 418 3.79 -34.15 0.26
C SER A 418 3.27 -34.04 -1.17
N GLU A 419 2.89 -35.17 -1.75
CA GLU A 419 2.30 -35.34 -3.07
C GLU A 419 1.18 -34.32 -3.32
N ASP A 420 1.45 -33.39 -4.21
CA ASP A 420 0.47 -32.43 -4.70
C ASP A 420 -0.37 -33.12 -5.79
N THR A 421 -1.60 -33.44 -5.44
CA THR A 421 -2.61 -33.84 -6.43
C THR A 421 -3.03 -32.60 -7.21
N GLY A 422 -2.51 -32.51 -8.42
CA GLY A 422 -2.76 -31.40 -9.34
C GLY A 422 -4.24 -31.11 -9.57
N ILE A 423 -4.71 -30.02 -9.03
CA ILE A 423 -5.88 -29.31 -9.52
C ILE A 423 -5.48 -27.84 -9.66
N ARG A 424 -5.21 -27.44 -10.90
CA ARG A 424 -5.16 -26.02 -11.24
C ARG A 424 -6.52 -25.42 -10.90
N SER A 425 -6.58 -24.54 -9.91
CA SER A 425 -7.76 -23.75 -9.65
C SER A 425 -8.00 -22.85 -10.86
N ASN A 426 -9.09 -23.10 -11.59
CA ASN A 426 -9.55 -22.31 -12.71
C ASN A 426 -10.03 -20.93 -12.25
N GLY A 427 -9.08 -20.04 -11.90
CA GLY A 427 -9.27 -18.64 -12.17
C GLY A 427 -8.50 -18.41 -13.47
N ASP A 428 -9.18 -18.58 -14.61
CA ASP A 428 -8.57 -18.41 -15.91
C ASP A 428 -7.85 -17.07 -15.98
N LEU A 429 -6.52 -17.11 -15.81
CA LEU A 429 -5.64 -16.11 -16.36
C LEU A 429 -5.67 -16.36 -17.88
N THR A 430 -6.69 -15.80 -18.56
CA THR A 430 -6.67 -15.79 -20.02
C THR A 430 -5.38 -15.10 -20.41
N GLU A 431 -4.49 -15.83 -21.09
CA GLU A 431 -3.35 -15.25 -21.78
C GLU A 431 -3.90 -14.17 -22.71
N THR A 432 -3.81 -12.91 -22.27
CA THR A 432 -4.04 -11.80 -23.16
C THR A 432 -2.84 -11.77 -24.09
N GLU A 433 -3.08 -11.93 -25.39
CA GLU A 433 -2.05 -11.68 -26.39
C GLU A 433 -1.46 -10.30 -26.16
N ASN A 434 -0.28 -10.26 -25.55
CA ASN A 434 0.43 -9.04 -25.21
C ASN A 434 0.96 -8.39 -26.49
N SER A 435 0.28 -7.34 -26.93
CA SER A 435 0.83 -6.46 -27.95
C SER A 435 2.07 -5.73 -27.42
N SER A 436 3.04 -5.42 -28.27
CA SER A 436 4.35 -4.85 -27.98
C SER A 436 4.34 -3.38 -27.50
N ALA A 437 3.19 -2.84 -27.08
CA ALA A 437 3.05 -1.47 -26.63
C ALA A 437 3.57 -1.30 -25.19
N GLY A 438 4.58 -0.45 -25.00
CA GLY A 438 5.03 0.04 -23.68
C GLY A 438 6.32 -0.55 -23.12
N LYS A 439 7.03 -1.42 -23.85
CA LYS A 439 8.29 -2.01 -23.37
C LYS A 439 9.45 -1.05 -23.61
N SER A 440 10.00 -0.45 -22.52
CA SER A 440 11.15 0.46 -22.59
C SER A 440 12.47 -0.31 -22.70
N THR A 441 13.37 0.11 -23.57
CA THR A 441 14.75 -0.38 -23.64
C THR A 441 15.67 0.38 -22.70
N GLU A 442 16.87 -0.16 -22.39
CA GLU A 442 17.90 0.53 -21.60
C GLU A 442 18.18 1.95 -22.14
N SER A 443 18.37 2.07 -23.46
CA SER A 443 18.66 3.35 -24.10
C SER A 443 17.51 4.34 -23.95
N ASP A 444 16.26 3.88 -24.02
CA ASP A 444 15.07 4.74 -23.89
C ASP A 444 14.95 5.29 -22.47
N VAL A 445 15.08 4.43 -21.44
CA VAL A 445 14.96 4.84 -20.04
C VAL A 445 16.04 5.85 -19.65
N PHE A 446 17.31 5.53 -19.94
CA PHE A 446 18.40 6.44 -19.58
C PHE A 446 18.41 7.70 -20.43
N PHE A 447 17.91 7.65 -21.67
CA PHE A 447 17.68 8.84 -22.46
C PHE A 447 16.63 9.76 -21.80
N GLN A 448 15.52 9.19 -21.29
CA GLN A 448 14.50 9.98 -20.59
C GLN A 448 15.04 10.62 -19.31
N TYR A 449 15.89 9.92 -18.53
CA TYR A 449 16.54 10.55 -17.37
C TYR A 449 17.39 11.75 -17.79
N LYS A 450 18.23 11.58 -18.80
CA LYS A 450 19.12 12.64 -19.30
C LYS A 450 18.35 13.81 -19.94
N LYS A 451 17.21 13.53 -20.56
CA LYS A 451 16.34 14.54 -21.17
C LYS A 451 15.96 15.61 -20.15
N HIS A 452 15.55 15.23 -18.94
CA HIS A 452 15.16 16.17 -17.89
C HIS A 452 16.28 17.14 -17.47
N PHE A 453 17.53 16.73 -17.56
CA PHE A 453 18.67 17.62 -17.30
C PHE A 453 18.97 18.59 -18.45
N ASN A 454 18.49 18.30 -19.65
CA ASN A 454 18.72 19.11 -20.85
C ASN A 454 17.56 20.09 -21.13
N GLU A 455 16.44 19.98 -20.42
CA GLU A 455 15.32 20.92 -20.55
C GLU A 455 15.75 22.32 -20.07
N THR A 456 15.33 23.36 -20.79
CA THR A 456 15.81 24.74 -20.53
C THR A 456 14.85 25.56 -19.69
N GLU A 457 13.55 25.47 -19.97
CA GLU A 457 12.50 26.17 -19.24
C GLU A 457 11.25 25.31 -19.15
N THR A 458 10.54 25.41 -18.04
CA THR A 458 9.28 24.73 -17.80
C THR A 458 8.17 25.72 -17.46
N LEU A 459 6.92 25.44 -17.90
CA LEU A 459 5.76 26.25 -17.54
C LEU A 459 5.47 26.22 -16.02
N LEU A 460 5.72 25.08 -15.38
CA LEU A 460 5.52 24.86 -13.95
C LEU A 460 6.75 24.18 -13.35
N SER A 461 7.03 24.45 -12.09
CA SER A 461 7.95 23.59 -11.33
C SER A 461 7.32 22.24 -11.04
N CYS A 462 8.13 21.25 -10.66
CA CYS A 462 7.63 19.93 -10.27
C CYS A 462 6.63 20.03 -9.10
N GLU A 463 6.92 20.88 -8.11
CA GLU A 463 6.04 21.13 -6.95
C GLU A 463 4.72 21.78 -7.36
N GLN A 464 4.73 22.72 -8.29
CA GLN A 464 3.50 23.33 -8.83
C GLN A 464 2.65 22.31 -9.60
N ALA A 465 3.30 21.44 -10.38
CA ALA A 465 2.59 20.37 -11.10
C ALA A 465 2.00 19.32 -10.15
N GLU A 466 2.71 18.96 -9.06
CA GLU A 466 2.18 18.10 -8.00
C GLU A 466 0.98 18.74 -7.30
N GLU A 467 1.07 20.03 -6.94
CA GLU A 467 -0.05 20.74 -6.34
C GLU A 467 -1.25 20.83 -7.28
N ALA A 468 -1.03 21.05 -8.57
CA ALA A 468 -2.10 21.06 -9.59
C ALA A 468 -2.77 19.69 -9.68
N MET A 469 -2.01 18.59 -9.73
CA MET A 469 -2.54 17.23 -9.68
C MET A 469 -3.40 16.99 -8.44
N GLN A 470 -2.89 17.34 -7.26
CA GLN A 470 -3.58 17.15 -5.99
C GLN A 470 -4.88 17.94 -5.92
N LYS A 471 -4.92 19.18 -6.43
CA LYS A 471 -6.15 19.99 -6.52
C LYS A 471 -7.16 19.39 -7.48
N ILE A 472 -6.72 18.92 -8.66
CA ILE A 472 -7.60 18.27 -9.64
C ILE A 472 -8.27 17.05 -9.01
N MET A 473 -7.49 16.19 -8.35
CA MET A 473 -8.02 15.00 -7.70
C MET A 473 -8.96 15.37 -6.53
N ASP A 474 -8.62 16.37 -5.75
CA ASP A 474 -9.41 16.80 -4.60
C ASP A 474 -10.77 17.39 -5.02
N GLU A 475 -10.80 18.21 -6.07
CA GLU A 475 -12.00 18.92 -6.53
C GLU A 475 -12.89 18.08 -7.45
N TYR A 476 -12.33 17.17 -8.26
CA TYR A 476 -13.07 16.46 -9.31
C TYR A 476 -13.17 14.96 -9.13
N ALA A 477 -12.29 14.35 -8.34
CA ALA A 477 -12.25 12.91 -8.12
C ALA A 477 -12.53 12.50 -6.65
N GLY A 478 -13.38 13.28 -5.97
CA GLY A 478 -13.89 12.90 -4.66
C GLY A 478 -12.86 13.02 -3.54
N GLY A 479 -12.17 14.15 -3.45
CA GLY A 479 -11.36 14.50 -2.30
C GLY A 479 -12.16 15.22 -1.21
N ILE A 480 -11.46 15.86 -0.29
CA ILE A 480 -12.06 16.55 0.87
C ILE A 480 -12.88 17.76 0.44
N ALA A 481 -12.44 18.46 -0.62
CA ALA A 481 -13.15 19.62 -1.15
C ALA A 481 -14.60 19.32 -1.56
N THR A 482 -14.92 18.05 -1.83
CA THR A 482 -16.26 17.57 -2.19
C THR A 482 -16.87 16.64 -1.15
N ASP A 483 -16.35 16.64 0.09
CA ASP A 483 -16.72 15.67 1.12
C ASP A 483 -16.64 14.22 0.62
N TYR A 484 -15.61 13.91 -0.16
CA TYR A 484 -15.30 12.61 -0.79
C TYR A 484 -16.25 12.16 -1.92
N ARG A 485 -17.27 12.95 -2.28
CA ARG A 485 -18.19 12.67 -3.39
C ARG A 485 -17.57 13.01 -4.73
N TYR A 486 -17.91 12.21 -5.74
CA TYR A 486 -17.54 12.45 -7.13
C TYR A 486 -18.74 12.20 -8.06
N ASN A 487 -18.65 12.69 -9.28
CA ASN A 487 -19.62 12.45 -10.34
C ASN A 487 -18.93 12.24 -11.68
N GLU A 488 -19.65 11.76 -12.69
CA GLU A 488 -19.09 11.44 -14.01
C GLU A 488 -18.46 12.67 -14.67
N THR A 489 -19.13 13.82 -14.64
CA THR A 489 -18.61 15.06 -15.22
C THR A 489 -17.30 15.50 -14.57
N GLY A 490 -17.21 15.44 -13.25
CA GLY A 490 -15.97 15.73 -12.50
C GLY A 490 -14.85 14.79 -12.89
N LEU A 491 -15.13 13.49 -12.99
CA LEU A 491 -14.14 12.49 -13.39
C LEU A 491 -13.65 12.69 -14.83
N ASP A 492 -14.50 13.17 -15.77
CA ASP A 492 -14.09 13.51 -17.12
C ASP A 492 -13.13 14.70 -17.14
N ILE A 493 -13.43 15.74 -16.35
CA ILE A 493 -12.54 16.90 -16.17
C ILE A 493 -11.21 16.45 -15.55
N ALA A 494 -11.24 15.65 -14.49
CA ALA A 494 -10.04 15.11 -13.86
C ALA A 494 -9.19 14.33 -14.86
N SER A 495 -9.80 13.40 -15.60
CA SER A 495 -9.11 12.57 -16.60
C SER A 495 -8.36 13.42 -17.62
N THR A 496 -9.03 14.42 -18.19
CA THR A 496 -8.44 15.33 -19.19
C THR A 496 -7.26 16.12 -18.60
N ARG A 497 -7.46 16.74 -17.45
CA ARG A 497 -6.43 17.59 -16.81
C ARG A 497 -5.23 16.78 -16.32
N ILE A 498 -5.44 15.58 -15.78
CA ILE A 498 -4.35 14.69 -15.37
C ILE A 498 -3.55 14.22 -16.61
N ALA A 499 -4.24 13.89 -17.72
CA ALA A 499 -3.56 13.54 -18.97
C ALA A 499 -2.68 14.69 -19.51
N ASP A 500 -3.12 15.94 -19.35
CA ASP A 500 -2.31 17.10 -19.74
C ASP A 500 -1.09 17.28 -18.80
N LEU A 501 -1.24 17.01 -17.51
CA LEU A 501 -0.10 17.00 -16.56
C LEU A 501 0.88 15.86 -16.85
N VAL A 502 0.41 14.70 -17.33
CA VAL A 502 1.31 13.62 -17.80
C VAL A 502 2.20 14.12 -18.93
N LYS A 503 1.64 14.77 -19.94
CA LYS A 503 2.42 15.34 -21.05
C LYS A 503 3.39 16.43 -20.55
N LEU A 504 2.93 17.30 -19.64
CA LEU A 504 3.76 18.33 -19.04
C LEU A 504 4.95 17.73 -18.27
N SER A 505 4.72 16.61 -17.56
CA SER A 505 5.76 15.96 -16.76
C SER A 505 6.99 15.54 -17.57
N ASP A 506 6.83 15.30 -18.88
CA ASP A 506 7.92 14.94 -19.80
C ASP A 506 8.81 16.14 -20.19
N THR A 507 8.39 17.37 -19.87
CA THR A 507 9.13 18.60 -20.14
C THR A 507 9.70 19.25 -18.88
N LEU A 508 9.52 18.63 -17.70
CA LEU A 508 10.03 19.19 -16.45
C LEU A 508 11.56 19.10 -16.41
N LYS A 509 12.17 20.19 -15.94
CA LYS A 509 13.63 20.31 -15.81
C LYS A 509 14.10 19.77 -14.47
N ALA A 510 15.20 19.04 -14.48
CA ALA A 510 15.95 18.63 -13.31
C ALA A 510 17.30 19.37 -13.27
N ASP A 511 17.60 20.06 -12.17
CA ASP A 511 18.91 20.65 -11.93
C ASP A 511 19.88 19.67 -11.24
N ASP A 512 19.34 18.67 -10.55
CA ASP A 512 20.09 17.59 -9.89
C ASP A 512 19.26 16.30 -9.79
N MET A 513 19.84 15.27 -9.15
CA MET A 513 19.19 13.96 -8.98
C MET A 513 17.98 14.01 -8.04
N TYR A 514 17.88 15.01 -7.14
CA TYR A 514 16.70 15.17 -6.29
C TYR A 514 15.52 15.72 -7.06
N ASP A 515 15.78 16.63 -8.01
CA ASP A 515 14.74 17.12 -8.91
C ASP A 515 14.28 16.00 -9.86
N LEU A 516 15.21 15.19 -10.38
CA LEU A 516 14.84 14.00 -11.14
C LEU A 516 13.97 13.04 -10.32
N LEU A 517 14.31 12.82 -9.04
CA LEU A 517 13.48 12.00 -8.14
C LEU A 517 12.06 12.55 -8.01
N LYS A 518 11.90 13.86 -7.77
CA LYS A 518 10.57 14.49 -7.65
C LYS A 518 9.75 14.36 -8.94
N ILE A 519 10.40 14.53 -10.10
CA ILE A 519 9.75 14.36 -11.41
C ILE A 519 9.22 12.94 -11.56
N TYR A 520 10.01 11.91 -11.23
CA TYR A 520 9.56 10.52 -11.30
C TYR A 520 8.51 10.18 -10.25
N GLU A 521 8.58 10.73 -9.06
CA GLU A 521 7.53 10.64 -8.05
C GLU A 521 6.20 11.23 -8.53
N LEU A 522 6.25 12.37 -9.24
CA LEU A 522 5.08 12.98 -9.86
C LEU A 522 4.53 12.11 -11.00
N LYS A 523 5.40 11.60 -11.90
CA LYS A 523 4.99 10.71 -13.00
C LYS A 523 4.29 9.45 -12.49
N ASP A 524 4.80 8.86 -11.41
CA ASP A 524 4.18 7.70 -10.77
C ASP A 524 2.78 8.04 -10.25
N ARG A 525 2.63 9.14 -9.52
CA ARG A 525 1.32 9.59 -9.01
C ARG A 525 0.34 9.88 -10.14
N LEU A 526 0.77 10.56 -11.20
CA LEU A 526 -0.07 10.88 -12.36
C LEU A 526 -0.58 9.59 -13.05
N THR A 527 0.29 8.59 -13.20
CA THR A 527 -0.09 7.28 -13.77
C THR A 527 -1.14 6.59 -12.90
N VAL A 528 -0.95 6.58 -11.58
CA VAL A 528 -1.92 6.01 -10.63
C VAL A 528 -3.25 6.80 -10.66
N CYS A 529 -3.21 8.13 -10.75
CA CYS A 529 -4.41 8.96 -10.86
C CYS A 529 -5.25 8.61 -12.10
N LEU A 530 -4.62 8.43 -13.26
CA LEU A 530 -5.35 8.03 -14.48
C LEU A 530 -6.04 6.67 -14.32
N ALA A 531 -5.34 5.68 -13.76
CA ALA A 531 -5.92 4.36 -13.52
C ALA A 531 -7.06 4.43 -12.49
N LEU A 532 -6.86 5.15 -11.39
CA LEU A 532 -7.86 5.39 -10.37
C LEU A 532 -9.13 6.02 -10.95
N ILE A 533 -9.00 7.09 -11.73
CA ILE A 533 -10.12 7.77 -12.39
C ILE A 533 -10.86 6.81 -13.34
N ALA A 534 -10.14 6.00 -14.12
CA ALA A 534 -10.74 5.02 -15.02
C ALA A 534 -11.58 3.98 -14.26
N HIS A 535 -11.08 3.47 -13.14
CA HIS A 535 -11.81 2.55 -12.27
C HIS A 535 -13.04 3.22 -11.64
N MET A 536 -12.92 4.46 -11.13
CA MET A 536 -14.04 5.21 -10.57
C MET A 536 -15.15 5.47 -11.60
N LYS A 537 -14.78 5.78 -12.85
CA LYS A 537 -15.75 5.95 -13.98
C LYS A 537 -16.45 4.63 -14.33
N ALA A 538 -15.75 3.51 -14.18
CA ALA A 538 -16.28 2.20 -14.52
C ALA A 538 -17.31 1.68 -13.50
N ARG A 539 -17.13 1.97 -12.21
CA ARG A 539 -18.06 1.56 -11.15
C ARG A 539 -19.18 2.59 -10.97
N LYS A 540 -20.31 2.38 -11.65
CA LYS A 540 -21.47 3.27 -11.59
C LYS A 540 -22.43 2.87 -10.48
N GLU A 541 -21.95 2.95 -9.23
CA GLU A 541 -22.69 2.72 -8.00
C GLU A 541 -22.04 3.46 -6.84
N THR A 542 -22.72 3.60 -5.72
CA THR A 542 -22.11 3.97 -4.43
C THR A 542 -21.93 2.69 -3.61
N ARG A 543 -20.69 2.33 -3.36
CA ARG A 543 -20.26 1.24 -2.48
C ARG A 543 -19.12 1.76 -1.63
N TRP A 544 -18.94 1.25 -0.42
CA TRP A 544 -17.92 1.76 0.51
C TRP A 544 -18.06 3.27 0.71
N HIS A 545 -19.15 3.71 1.33
CA HIS A 545 -19.41 5.13 1.58
C HIS A 545 -18.11 5.90 1.90
N ILE A 546 -17.96 7.13 1.46
CA ILE A 546 -16.73 7.95 1.54
C ILE A 546 -15.61 7.43 0.62
N PHE A 547 -15.36 6.13 0.54
CA PHE A 547 -14.31 5.56 -0.31
C PHE A 547 -14.73 5.51 -1.78
N GLY A 548 -16.01 5.27 -2.06
CA GLY A 548 -16.58 5.15 -3.42
C GLY A 548 -17.98 5.74 -3.50
N GLU A 549 -18.19 7.00 -3.07
CA GLU A 549 -19.49 7.68 -3.09
C GLU A 549 -19.70 8.43 -4.41
N ASN A 550 -20.47 7.82 -5.33
CA ASN A 550 -20.81 8.38 -6.64
C ASN A 550 -22.14 9.15 -6.56
N ALA A 551 -22.10 10.47 -6.77
CA ALA A 551 -23.29 11.34 -6.67
C ALA A 551 -24.32 11.07 -7.78
N ASP A 552 -23.91 10.61 -8.96
CA ASP A 552 -24.82 10.25 -10.05
C ASP A 552 -25.46 8.87 -9.85
N HIS A 553 -24.81 8.00 -9.07
CA HIS A 553 -25.24 6.64 -8.77
C HIS A 553 -25.20 6.37 -7.27
N PRO A 554 -26.14 6.94 -6.47
CA PRO A 554 -26.06 6.95 -5.01
C PRO A 554 -26.37 5.60 -4.36
N ASN A 555 -26.87 4.62 -5.11
CA ASN A 555 -27.26 3.31 -4.60
C ASN A 555 -26.27 2.23 -5.06
N GLN A 556 -26.14 1.19 -4.25
CA GLN A 556 -25.46 -0.04 -4.64
C GLN A 556 -26.24 -0.78 -5.73
N ASP A 557 -25.54 -1.33 -6.73
CA ASP A 557 -26.13 -2.07 -7.84
C ASP A 557 -25.47 -3.45 -7.98
N LYS A 558 -26.27 -4.51 -7.89
CA LYS A 558 -25.80 -5.91 -7.97
C LYS A 558 -25.03 -6.26 -9.24
N LYS A 559 -25.23 -5.52 -10.34
CA LYS A 559 -24.45 -5.75 -11.58
C LYS A 559 -22.96 -5.47 -11.38
N TYR A 560 -22.61 -4.68 -10.35
CA TYR A 560 -21.24 -4.41 -9.92
C TYR A 560 -20.73 -5.32 -8.80
N ASP A 561 -21.43 -6.42 -8.51
CA ASP A 561 -20.87 -7.54 -7.71
C ASP A 561 -19.76 -8.23 -8.55
N CYS A 562 -18.72 -7.50 -8.86
CA CYS A 562 -17.58 -7.89 -9.69
C CYS A 562 -16.36 -7.04 -9.33
N TYR A 563 -15.18 -7.51 -9.72
CA TYR A 563 -13.98 -6.66 -9.69
C TYR A 563 -13.97 -5.74 -10.91
N VAL A 564 -13.65 -4.48 -10.69
CA VAL A 564 -13.23 -3.57 -11.75
C VAL A 564 -11.71 -3.70 -11.86
N ASN A 565 -11.27 -4.28 -12.96
CA ASN A 565 -9.85 -4.43 -13.29
C ASN A 565 -9.49 -3.54 -14.47
N SER A 566 -8.21 -3.33 -14.71
CA SER A 566 -7.72 -2.62 -15.88
C SER A 566 -6.36 -3.10 -16.34
N VAL A 567 -6.09 -2.92 -17.62
CA VAL A 567 -4.77 -3.05 -18.24
C VAL A 567 -4.48 -1.78 -19.03
N TYR A 568 -3.22 -1.37 -19.09
CA TYR A 568 -2.78 -0.32 -19.99
C TYR A 568 -2.34 -0.96 -21.31
N LYS A 569 -3.01 -0.62 -22.39
CA LYS A 569 -2.75 -1.16 -23.71
C LYS A 569 -3.01 -0.09 -24.78
N ASP A 570 -2.13 -0.01 -25.77
CA ASP A 570 -2.26 0.91 -26.93
C ASP A 570 -2.41 2.39 -26.52
N GLY A 571 -1.76 2.80 -25.41
CA GLY A 571 -1.79 4.18 -24.91
C GLY A 571 -3.01 4.51 -24.04
N GLU A 572 -3.89 3.55 -23.75
CA GLU A 572 -5.12 3.75 -23.01
C GLU A 572 -5.28 2.74 -21.87
N ILE A 573 -6.02 3.12 -20.82
CA ILE A 573 -6.43 2.23 -19.74
C ILE A 573 -7.74 1.56 -20.14
N GLN A 574 -7.68 0.27 -20.43
CA GLN A 574 -8.83 -0.56 -20.78
C GLN A 574 -9.38 -1.25 -19.53
N VAL A 575 -10.66 -1.07 -19.27
CA VAL A 575 -11.36 -1.64 -18.11
C VAL A 575 -11.86 -3.05 -18.42
N ILE A 576 -11.71 -3.95 -17.46
CA ILE A 576 -12.13 -5.35 -17.49
C ILE A 576 -13.01 -5.61 -16.26
N TYR A 577 -14.17 -6.21 -16.45
CA TYR A 577 -14.99 -6.69 -15.32
C TYR A 577 -14.76 -8.19 -15.11
N ARG A 578 -14.34 -8.55 -13.89
CA ARG A 578 -14.13 -9.95 -13.52
C ARG A 578 -15.16 -10.42 -12.48
N PRO A 579 -15.72 -11.62 -12.63
CA PRO A 579 -16.63 -12.18 -11.63
C PRO A 579 -15.94 -12.39 -10.29
N LEU A 580 -16.71 -12.30 -9.19
CA LEU A 580 -16.18 -12.53 -7.86
C LEU A 580 -15.68 -13.97 -7.70
N VAL A 581 -14.50 -14.13 -7.15
CA VAL A 581 -13.95 -15.41 -6.70
C VAL A 581 -14.45 -15.65 -5.28
N LYS A 582 -15.45 -16.54 -5.15
CA LYS A 582 -16.04 -16.91 -3.87
C LYS A 582 -15.64 -18.36 -3.55
N ASP A 583 -14.76 -18.53 -2.58
CA ASP A 583 -14.58 -19.85 -1.99
C ASP A 583 -15.77 -20.13 -1.05
N THR A 584 -16.55 -21.15 -1.39
CA THR A 584 -17.61 -21.62 -0.50
C THR A 584 -17.01 -22.36 0.70
N PRO A 585 -17.67 -22.40 1.87
CA PRO A 585 -17.19 -23.17 3.01
C PRO A 585 -16.88 -24.65 2.68
N GLU A 586 -17.51 -25.21 1.68
CA GLU A 586 -17.26 -26.58 1.20
C GLU A 586 -15.98 -26.69 0.35
N SER A 587 -15.67 -25.70 -0.48
CA SER A 587 -14.42 -25.66 -1.23
C SER A 587 -13.21 -25.45 -0.31
N LEU A 588 -13.39 -24.69 0.77
CA LEU A 588 -12.39 -24.46 1.80
C LEU A 588 -12.10 -25.71 2.65
N LYS A 589 -13.10 -26.60 2.86
CA LYS A 589 -12.93 -27.86 3.58
C LYS A 589 -12.23 -28.96 2.76
N ARG A 590 -12.13 -28.80 1.44
CA ARG A 590 -11.50 -29.77 0.52
C ARG A 590 -10.04 -29.47 0.20
N ARG A 591 -9.51 -28.36 0.72
CA ARG A 591 -8.10 -27.97 0.64
C ARG A 591 -7.43 -28.20 1.99
#